data_83f2e4382283be80cc53b890b920a492
#
_entry.id   83f2e4382283be80cc53b890b920a492
#
_cell.length_a   1.000
_cell.length_b   1.000
_cell.length_c   1.000
_cell.angle_alpha   90.00
_cell.angle_beta   90.00
_cell.angle_gamma   90.00
#
_symmetry.space_group_name_H-M   'P 1'
#
loop_
_entity.id
_entity.type
_entity.pdbx_description
1 polymer ?
#
loop_
_entity_poly.entity_id
_entity_poly.type
_entity_poly.pdbx_seq_one_letter_code
_entity_poly.pdbx_strand_id
1 'polypeptide(L)'
;MRKLRKEMIAIITVVMVLLAGCGSSALPKVPFYATMRTGHSGTLEMLYYDTNTYGYKGENRDMQKYAIVYVPYGYDAGRQYDVLFLMHGMGGSAARFLGTPDDPREDKVMIDNLIRNGKMEPMIIVGISYYPDNQEDDNDDYDAALTKNFGTELRNDLLPAVEARYSVYKDREHRAFGGFSMGAVTTWYRMCDSMDLFSKYIAMSGSLYWGADDQARNDPAGYITNAIQSEGYGKDDFQVWAATGSDDFANDTMVRQMESLKQTDLFDFSDVGNTTWHIGDGEKHNSHATTRYLYTALPALFPAE
;
A
#
# COMPACT_ATOMS: atom_id res chain seq x y z
N MET A 1 -15.07 32.01 -43.85
CA MET A 1 -15.76 31.06 -42.97
C MET A 1 -14.92 29.82 -42.63
N ARG A 2 -14.17 29.18 -43.55
CA ARG A 2 -13.31 28.04 -43.19
C ARG A 2 -12.08 28.38 -42.34
N LYS A 3 -11.51 29.58 -42.43
CA LYS A 3 -10.33 30.04 -41.64
C LYS A 3 -10.69 30.34 -40.19
N LEU A 4 -11.84 30.98 -39.93
CA LEU A 4 -12.35 31.24 -38.60
C LEU A 4 -12.71 29.97 -37.82
N ARG A 5 -13.20 28.91 -38.52
CA ARG A 5 -13.48 27.61 -37.86
C ARG A 5 -12.21 26.87 -37.41
N LYS A 6 -11.09 27.01 -38.13
CA LYS A 6 -9.81 26.40 -37.74
C LYS A 6 -9.18 27.11 -36.56
N GLU A 7 -9.26 28.42 -36.47
CA GLU A 7 -8.72 29.19 -35.35
C GLU A 7 -9.59 29.05 -34.11
N MET A 8 -10.93 28.93 -34.23
CA MET A 8 -11.79 28.60 -33.07
C MET A 8 -11.56 27.18 -32.51
N ILE A 9 -11.27 26.21 -33.36
CA ILE A 9 -10.94 24.83 -32.89
C ILE A 9 -9.57 24.80 -32.21
N ALA A 10 -8.59 25.57 -32.71
CA ALA A 10 -7.28 25.69 -32.08
C ALA A 10 -7.35 26.40 -30.71
N ILE A 11 -8.17 27.44 -30.56
CA ILE A 11 -8.37 28.15 -29.29
C ILE A 11 -9.12 27.29 -28.26
N ILE A 12 -10.10 26.48 -28.67
CA ILE A 12 -10.79 25.56 -27.78
C ILE A 12 -9.87 24.42 -27.32
N THR A 13 -8.97 23.94 -28.18
CA THR A 13 -8.00 22.89 -27.82
C THR A 13 -6.92 23.44 -26.87
N VAL A 14 -6.48 24.68 -27.04
CA VAL A 14 -5.49 25.33 -26.13
C VAL A 14 -6.12 25.69 -24.77
N VAL A 15 -7.39 26.07 -24.73
CA VAL A 15 -8.10 26.34 -23.47
C VAL A 15 -8.41 25.04 -22.68
N MET A 16 -8.63 23.89 -23.36
CA MET A 16 -8.76 22.61 -22.67
C MET A 16 -7.44 22.07 -22.10
N VAL A 17 -6.30 22.39 -22.70
CA VAL A 17 -4.98 21.98 -22.19
C VAL A 17 -4.53 22.88 -21.01
N LEU A 18 -5.03 24.10 -20.89
CA LEU A 18 -4.71 25.00 -19.77
C LEU A 18 -5.61 24.84 -18.52
N LEU A 19 -6.66 24.01 -18.59
CA LEU A 19 -7.50 23.65 -17.45
C LEU A 19 -7.18 22.27 -16.85
N ALA A 20 -6.23 21.54 -17.42
CA ALA A 20 -5.74 20.25 -16.90
C ALA A 20 -4.61 20.38 -15.85
N GLY A 21 -4.27 21.60 -15.43
CA GLY A 21 -3.13 21.88 -14.54
C GLY A 21 -3.49 22.21 -13.10
N CYS A 22 -4.47 21.53 -12.48
CA CYS A 22 -4.68 21.57 -11.02
C CYS A 22 -5.45 20.29 -10.62
N GLY A 23 -4.80 19.15 -10.74
CA GLY A 23 -5.44 17.86 -10.53
C GLY A 23 -5.33 17.37 -9.10
N SER A 24 -6.21 17.82 -8.23
CA SER A 24 -6.75 16.93 -7.21
C SER A 24 -7.89 16.16 -7.89
N SER A 25 -7.58 15.11 -8.63
CA SER A 25 -8.63 14.23 -9.14
C SER A 25 -9.28 13.56 -7.93
N ALA A 26 -10.54 13.91 -7.68
CA ALA A 26 -11.30 13.27 -6.61
C ALA A 26 -11.24 11.75 -6.77
N LEU A 27 -10.95 11.04 -5.68
CA LEU A 27 -10.93 9.58 -5.68
C LEU A 27 -12.27 9.05 -6.24
N PRO A 28 -12.26 8.14 -7.20
CA PRO A 28 -13.49 7.59 -7.76
C PRO A 28 -14.27 6.85 -6.67
N LYS A 29 -15.60 6.88 -6.74
CA LYS A 29 -16.43 6.04 -5.87
C LYS A 29 -16.27 4.59 -6.32
N VAL A 30 -16.21 3.67 -5.36
CA VAL A 30 -16.27 2.23 -5.66
C VAL A 30 -17.67 1.93 -6.19
N PRO A 31 -17.81 1.50 -7.44
CA PRO A 31 -19.13 1.21 -7.98
C PRO A 31 -19.69 -0.07 -7.34
N PHE A 32 -21.00 -0.13 -7.15
CA PHE A 32 -21.67 -1.24 -6.47
C PHE A 32 -21.32 -2.63 -7.06
N TYR A 33 -21.16 -2.72 -8.38
CA TYR A 33 -20.78 -3.99 -9.02
C TYR A 33 -19.36 -4.45 -8.65
N ALA A 34 -18.47 -3.56 -8.21
CA ALA A 34 -17.12 -3.92 -7.83
C ALA A 34 -17.07 -4.72 -6.51
N THR A 35 -18.09 -4.62 -5.69
CA THR A 35 -18.21 -5.36 -4.42
C THR A 35 -19.23 -6.50 -4.47
N MET A 36 -19.82 -6.78 -5.65
CA MET A 36 -20.74 -7.90 -5.84
C MET A 36 -19.99 -9.24 -5.98
N ARG A 37 -20.36 -10.22 -5.20
CA ARG A 37 -19.82 -11.60 -5.34
C ARG A 37 -20.16 -12.19 -6.70
N THR A 38 -19.19 -12.86 -7.30
CA THR A 38 -19.31 -13.50 -8.63
C THR A 38 -18.79 -14.93 -8.59
N GLY A 39 -19.08 -15.71 -9.63
CA GLY A 39 -18.63 -17.11 -9.71
C GLY A 39 -17.14 -17.33 -10.02
N HIS A 40 -16.41 -16.26 -10.37
CA HIS A 40 -14.95 -16.31 -10.62
C HIS A 40 -14.26 -15.58 -9.46
N SER A 41 -13.96 -16.35 -8.43
CA SER A 41 -13.45 -15.80 -7.16
C SER A 41 -12.14 -16.49 -6.80
N GLY A 42 -11.11 -15.73 -6.47
CA GLY A 42 -9.90 -16.25 -5.86
C GLY A 42 -10.20 -16.87 -4.49
N THR A 43 -9.25 -17.57 -3.93
CA THR A 43 -9.35 -18.20 -2.60
C THR A 43 -8.56 -17.43 -1.56
N LEU A 44 -8.94 -17.58 -0.30
CA LEU A 44 -8.12 -17.18 0.84
C LEU A 44 -7.54 -18.42 1.50
N GLU A 45 -6.25 -18.35 1.84
CA GLU A 45 -5.54 -19.43 2.53
C GLU A 45 -4.88 -18.89 3.79
N MET A 46 -4.76 -19.74 4.82
CA MET A 46 -3.93 -19.46 6.00
C MET A 46 -2.51 -19.94 5.72
N LEU A 47 -1.54 -19.02 5.71
CA LEU A 47 -0.12 -19.36 5.66
C LEU A 47 0.46 -19.26 7.07
N TYR A 48 0.76 -20.40 7.68
CA TYR A 48 1.48 -20.45 8.96
C TYR A 48 2.99 -20.43 8.70
N TYR A 49 3.72 -19.68 9.51
CA TYR A 49 5.19 -19.59 9.44
C TYR A 49 5.78 -19.46 10.84
N ASP A 50 6.93 -20.06 11.03
CA ASP A 50 7.69 -19.94 12.26
C ASP A 50 8.49 -18.64 12.23
N THR A 51 8.56 -17.94 13.36
CA THR A 51 9.25 -16.67 13.53
C THR A 51 9.73 -16.49 14.95
N ASN A 52 10.29 -15.33 15.25
CA ASN A 52 10.80 -14.97 16.56
C ASN A 52 10.38 -13.55 16.94
N THR A 53 10.31 -13.23 18.22
CA THR A 53 10.00 -11.88 18.70
C THR A 53 11.08 -10.84 18.40
N TYR A 54 12.25 -11.23 17.92
CA TYR A 54 13.36 -10.37 17.50
C TYR A 54 13.73 -9.26 18.48
N GLY A 55 13.84 -9.63 19.76
CA GLY A 55 14.20 -8.70 20.84
C GLY A 55 13.06 -7.84 21.36
N TYR A 56 11.84 -8.10 20.93
CA TYR A 56 10.65 -7.42 21.42
C TYR A 56 10.53 -7.57 22.96
N LYS A 57 10.34 -6.45 23.68
CA LYS A 57 10.40 -6.39 25.16
C LYS A 57 11.66 -7.02 25.77
N GLY A 58 12.77 -7.07 25.01
CA GLY A 58 14.04 -7.67 25.45
C GLY A 58 14.07 -9.20 25.42
N GLU A 59 13.08 -9.83 24.80
CA GLU A 59 12.96 -11.28 24.70
C GLU A 59 13.13 -11.78 23.25
N ASN A 60 13.84 -12.91 23.11
CA ASN A 60 13.85 -13.68 21.86
C ASN A 60 13.06 -14.97 22.11
N ARG A 61 11.81 -14.97 21.69
CA ARG A 61 10.91 -16.10 21.86
C ARG A 61 10.46 -16.61 20.49
N ASP A 62 10.69 -17.88 20.22
CA ASP A 62 10.17 -18.55 19.03
C ASP A 62 8.65 -18.67 19.12
N MET A 63 7.98 -18.44 18.00
CA MET A 63 6.53 -18.51 17.89
C MET A 63 6.11 -18.86 16.47
N GLN A 64 4.85 -19.23 16.31
CA GLN A 64 4.22 -19.40 15.03
C GLN A 64 3.20 -18.30 14.79
N LYS A 65 3.30 -17.64 13.64
CA LYS A 65 2.33 -16.64 13.17
C LYS A 65 1.60 -17.12 11.93
N TYR A 66 0.59 -16.38 11.52
CA TYR A 66 -0.09 -16.63 10.26
C TYR A 66 -0.26 -15.34 9.45
N ALA A 67 -0.31 -15.51 8.14
CA ALA A 67 -0.76 -14.53 7.18
C ALA A 67 -2.02 -15.04 6.46
N ILE A 68 -2.87 -14.13 5.98
CA ILE A 68 -4.00 -14.45 5.11
C ILE A 68 -3.57 -14.20 3.67
N VAL A 69 -3.56 -15.23 2.84
CA VAL A 69 -3.08 -15.13 1.46
C VAL A 69 -4.25 -15.22 0.49
N TYR A 70 -4.43 -14.19 -0.31
CA TYR A 70 -5.31 -14.22 -1.47
C TYR A 70 -4.58 -14.85 -2.65
N VAL A 71 -5.17 -15.89 -3.18
CA VAL A 71 -4.72 -16.60 -4.39
C VAL A 71 -5.73 -16.33 -5.50
N PRO A 72 -5.34 -15.73 -6.63
CA PRO A 72 -6.28 -15.30 -7.66
C PRO A 72 -6.99 -16.47 -8.34
N TYR A 73 -8.19 -16.23 -8.86
CA TYR A 73 -8.90 -17.23 -9.65
C TYR A 73 -8.05 -17.69 -10.83
N GLY A 74 -7.98 -19.00 -11.03
CA GLY A 74 -7.16 -19.59 -12.10
C GLY A 74 -5.64 -19.54 -11.83
N TYR A 75 -5.23 -19.43 -10.56
CA TYR A 75 -3.82 -19.52 -10.19
C TYR A 75 -3.16 -20.76 -10.78
N ASP A 76 -2.01 -20.58 -11.41
CA ASP A 76 -1.18 -21.61 -12.00
C ASP A 76 0.24 -21.53 -11.42
N ALA A 77 0.66 -22.58 -10.71
CA ALA A 77 2.01 -22.64 -10.14
C ALA A 77 3.13 -22.66 -11.21
N GLY A 78 2.80 -22.84 -12.48
CA GLY A 78 3.72 -22.77 -13.60
C GLY A 78 4.02 -21.34 -14.09
N ARG A 79 3.29 -20.32 -13.60
CA ARG A 79 3.58 -18.90 -13.88
C ARG A 79 3.91 -18.17 -12.58
N GLN A 80 4.67 -17.07 -12.69
CA GLN A 80 4.99 -16.23 -11.55
C GLN A 80 3.97 -15.07 -11.44
N TYR A 81 3.76 -14.59 -10.22
CA TYR A 81 2.81 -13.54 -9.87
C TYR A 81 3.50 -12.43 -9.08
N ASP A 82 3.06 -11.21 -9.29
CA ASP A 82 3.38 -10.10 -8.39
C ASP A 82 2.82 -10.39 -6.99
N VAL A 83 3.46 -9.78 -5.96
CA VAL A 83 3.00 -9.94 -4.58
C VAL A 83 2.89 -8.60 -3.86
N LEU A 84 1.76 -8.40 -3.17
CA LEU A 84 1.52 -7.27 -2.29
C LEU A 84 1.37 -7.74 -0.84
N PHE A 85 2.16 -7.18 0.06
CA PHE A 85 1.99 -7.35 1.50
C PHE A 85 1.16 -6.19 2.05
N LEU A 86 0.03 -6.48 2.73
CA LEU A 86 -0.90 -5.50 3.27
C LEU A 86 -0.94 -5.54 4.79
N MET A 87 -0.47 -4.45 5.43
CA MET A 87 -0.39 -4.28 6.88
C MET A 87 -1.60 -3.51 7.43
N HIS A 88 -2.22 -4.05 8.47
CA HIS A 88 -3.33 -3.42 9.20
C HIS A 88 -2.89 -2.19 10.00
N GLY A 89 -3.86 -1.42 10.49
CA GLY A 89 -3.66 -0.37 11.50
C GLY A 89 -3.71 -0.90 12.92
N MET A 90 -3.53 -0.01 13.91
CA MET A 90 -3.66 -0.32 15.34
C MET A 90 -4.96 -1.10 15.60
N GLY A 91 -4.90 -2.10 16.47
CA GLY A 91 -6.05 -2.94 16.81
C GLY A 91 -6.53 -3.89 15.71
N GLY A 92 -5.78 -3.99 14.60
CA GLY A 92 -6.13 -4.86 13.49
C GLY A 92 -5.49 -6.24 13.56
N SER A 93 -5.59 -6.99 12.47
CA SER A 93 -5.01 -8.31 12.31
C SER A 93 -4.70 -8.59 10.83
N ALA A 94 -4.04 -9.71 10.54
CA ALA A 94 -3.79 -10.16 9.17
C ALA A 94 -5.06 -10.27 8.30
N ALA A 95 -6.22 -10.49 8.93
CA ALA A 95 -7.53 -10.56 8.26
C ALA A 95 -8.17 -9.19 7.96
N ARG A 96 -7.52 -8.06 8.31
CA ARG A 96 -8.12 -6.72 8.26
C ARG A 96 -8.73 -6.36 6.91
N PHE A 97 -8.07 -6.64 5.82
CA PHE A 97 -8.52 -6.30 4.46
C PHE A 97 -9.28 -7.46 3.80
N LEU A 98 -8.67 -8.62 3.76
CA LEU A 98 -9.16 -9.75 2.98
C LEU A 98 -10.26 -10.56 3.69
N GLY A 99 -10.32 -10.52 5.01
CA GLY A 99 -11.10 -11.44 5.82
C GLY A 99 -10.36 -12.75 6.06
N THR A 100 -11.11 -13.81 6.33
CA THR A 100 -10.62 -15.17 6.51
C THR A 100 -11.19 -16.10 5.41
N PRO A 101 -10.68 -17.33 5.26
CA PRO A 101 -11.25 -18.29 4.31
C PRO A 101 -12.77 -18.51 4.49
N ASP A 102 -13.25 -18.50 5.74
CA ASP A 102 -14.66 -18.71 6.08
C ASP A 102 -15.50 -17.43 6.04
N ASP A 103 -14.85 -16.25 6.18
CA ASP A 103 -15.52 -14.95 6.20
C ASP A 103 -14.74 -13.92 5.36
N PRO A 104 -14.78 -14.01 4.02
CA PRO A 104 -14.09 -13.07 3.14
C PRO A 104 -14.77 -11.69 3.16
N ARG A 105 -13.94 -10.64 3.28
CA ARG A 105 -14.38 -9.24 3.33
C ARG A 105 -14.60 -8.63 1.95
N GLU A 106 -15.19 -7.43 1.94
CA GLU A 106 -15.53 -6.66 0.75
C GLU A 106 -14.29 -6.36 -0.11
N ASP A 107 -13.14 -6.05 0.48
CA ASP A 107 -11.90 -5.77 -0.25
C ASP A 107 -11.46 -6.98 -1.09
N LYS A 108 -11.61 -8.21 -0.56
CA LYS A 108 -11.33 -9.44 -1.31
C LYS A 108 -12.25 -9.57 -2.54
N VAL A 109 -13.54 -9.28 -2.38
CA VAL A 109 -14.52 -9.34 -3.47
C VAL A 109 -14.22 -8.25 -4.52
N MET A 110 -13.83 -7.06 -4.08
CA MET A 110 -13.41 -5.97 -4.95
C MET A 110 -12.17 -6.36 -5.78
N ILE A 111 -11.17 -6.99 -5.17
CA ILE A 111 -9.98 -7.49 -5.86
C ILE A 111 -10.35 -8.53 -6.93
N ASP A 112 -11.20 -9.50 -6.62
CA ASP A 112 -11.72 -10.46 -7.61
C ASP A 112 -12.32 -9.75 -8.83
N ASN A 113 -13.11 -8.71 -8.59
CA ASN A 113 -13.79 -7.97 -9.64
C ASN A 113 -12.83 -7.08 -10.45
N LEU A 114 -11.81 -6.49 -9.82
CA LEU A 114 -10.77 -5.73 -10.53
C LEU A 114 -10.03 -6.63 -11.52
N ILE A 115 -9.60 -7.81 -11.07
CA ILE A 115 -8.92 -8.81 -11.91
C ILE A 115 -9.85 -9.30 -13.03
N ARG A 116 -11.06 -9.74 -12.68
CA ARG A 116 -12.04 -10.26 -13.65
C ARG A 116 -12.40 -9.26 -14.75
N ASN A 117 -12.44 -7.97 -14.41
CA ASN A 117 -12.77 -6.90 -15.33
C ASN A 117 -11.57 -6.34 -16.11
N GLY A 118 -10.39 -6.98 -15.99
CA GLY A 118 -9.16 -6.53 -16.64
C GLY A 118 -8.73 -5.13 -16.21
N LYS A 119 -8.91 -4.79 -14.93
CA LYS A 119 -8.47 -3.52 -14.35
C LYS A 119 -7.11 -3.63 -13.69
N MET A 120 -6.75 -4.82 -13.26
CA MET A 120 -5.43 -5.12 -12.70
C MET A 120 -5.03 -6.57 -13.07
N GLU A 121 -3.72 -6.82 -13.06
CA GLU A 121 -3.19 -8.16 -13.24
C GLU A 121 -3.54 -9.08 -12.04
N PRO A 122 -3.73 -10.39 -12.30
CA PRO A 122 -3.81 -11.39 -11.24
C PRO A 122 -2.52 -11.41 -10.41
N MET A 123 -2.63 -11.29 -9.08
CA MET A 123 -1.49 -11.23 -8.17
C MET A 123 -1.78 -11.98 -6.87
N ILE A 124 -0.74 -12.28 -6.09
CA ILE A 124 -0.83 -12.76 -4.72
C ILE A 124 -0.92 -11.54 -3.78
N ILE A 125 -1.86 -11.57 -2.83
CA ILE A 125 -1.95 -10.52 -1.80
C ILE A 125 -1.90 -11.18 -0.42
N VAL A 126 -1.00 -10.68 0.42
CA VAL A 126 -0.69 -11.26 1.74
C VAL A 126 -1.10 -10.27 2.82
N GLY A 127 -2.19 -10.54 3.50
CA GLY A 127 -2.60 -9.81 4.71
C GLY A 127 -1.74 -10.26 5.90
N ILE A 128 -1.09 -9.31 6.57
CA ILE A 128 -0.03 -9.54 7.55
C ILE A 128 -0.29 -8.77 8.84
N SER A 129 0.43 -9.12 9.91
CA SER A 129 0.36 -8.44 11.21
C SER A 129 1.75 -8.19 11.79
N TYR A 130 1.97 -6.99 12.33
CA TYR A 130 3.18 -6.68 13.10
C TYR A 130 3.08 -7.15 14.56
N TYR A 131 1.91 -7.54 15.06
CA TYR A 131 1.77 -8.06 16.41
C TYR A 131 2.43 -9.42 16.56
N PRO A 132 3.22 -9.65 17.62
CA PRO A 132 3.94 -10.90 17.82
C PRO A 132 3.01 -12.13 17.85
N ASP A 133 1.96 -12.09 18.65
CA ASP A 133 1.03 -13.22 18.79
C ASP A 133 -0.26 -13.06 17.95
N ASN A 134 -0.23 -12.22 16.90
CA ASN A 134 -1.41 -11.77 16.15
C ASN A 134 -2.49 -11.14 17.07
N GLN A 135 -2.10 -10.68 18.24
CA GLN A 135 -2.95 -10.05 19.25
C GLN A 135 -2.58 -8.59 19.44
N GLU A 136 -3.59 -7.79 19.68
CA GLU A 136 -3.46 -6.38 20.04
C GLU A 136 -2.87 -6.22 21.45
N ASP A 137 -2.02 -5.20 21.62
CA ASP A 137 -1.62 -4.67 22.93
C ASP A 137 -1.97 -3.17 22.93
N ASP A 138 -2.81 -2.71 23.85
CA ASP A 138 -3.38 -1.36 23.94
C ASP A 138 -2.34 -0.26 24.28
N ASN A 139 -1.15 -0.29 23.72
CA ASN A 139 -0.09 0.68 23.98
C ASN A 139 0.43 1.32 22.69
N ASP A 140 0.13 2.58 22.46
CA ASP A 140 0.50 3.34 21.25
C ASP A 140 2.02 3.38 20.99
N ASP A 141 2.84 3.55 22.03
CA ASP A 141 4.30 3.54 21.92
C ASP A 141 4.83 2.16 21.50
N TYR A 142 4.12 1.14 21.89
CA TYR A 142 4.37 -0.24 21.52
C TYR A 142 4.11 -0.51 20.04
N ASP A 143 2.97 -0.08 19.52
CA ASP A 143 2.64 -0.24 18.11
C ASP A 143 3.66 0.46 17.21
N ALA A 144 4.09 1.67 17.57
CA ALA A 144 5.13 2.38 16.84
C ALA A 144 6.45 1.59 16.76
N ALA A 145 6.89 0.99 17.86
CA ALA A 145 8.08 0.16 17.88
C ALA A 145 7.93 -1.11 17.02
N LEU A 146 6.78 -1.77 17.07
CA LEU A 146 6.50 -2.97 16.28
C LEU A 146 6.49 -2.67 14.76
N THR A 147 5.89 -1.55 14.34
CA THR A 147 5.88 -1.15 12.92
C THR A 147 7.29 -1.03 12.36
N LYS A 148 8.22 -0.47 13.14
CA LYS A 148 9.62 -0.37 12.75
C LYS A 148 10.30 -1.75 12.72
N ASN A 149 10.16 -2.54 13.77
CA ASN A 149 10.89 -3.80 13.95
C ASN A 149 10.43 -4.93 13.03
N PHE A 150 9.22 -4.83 12.46
CA PHE A 150 8.64 -5.84 11.59
C PHE A 150 9.51 -6.21 10.38
N GLY A 151 10.41 -5.32 9.92
CA GLY A 151 11.29 -5.58 8.78
C GLY A 151 12.16 -6.82 8.92
N THR A 152 12.58 -7.15 10.14
CA THR A 152 13.40 -8.35 10.39
C THR A 152 12.59 -9.62 10.20
N GLU A 153 11.38 -9.70 10.77
CA GLU A 153 10.45 -10.81 10.58
C GLU A 153 10.07 -10.98 9.11
N LEU A 154 9.73 -9.86 8.45
CA LEU A 154 9.35 -9.86 7.04
C LEU A 154 10.44 -10.48 6.17
N ARG A 155 11.69 -10.08 6.36
CA ARG A 155 12.85 -10.51 5.57
C ARG A 155 13.25 -11.95 5.83
N ASN A 156 13.30 -12.33 7.10
CA ASN A 156 13.88 -13.62 7.49
C ASN A 156 12.89 -14.78 7.45
N ASP A 157 11.60 -14.50 7.69
CA ASP A 157 10.62 -15.55 7.96
C ASP A 157 9.43 -15.49 6.97
N LEU A 158 8.72 -14.38 6.92
CA LEU A 158 7.48 -14.28 6.16
C LEU A 158 7.71 -14.32 4.65
N LEU A 159 8.63 -13.52 4.12
CA LEU A 159 8.92 -13.50 2.67
C LEU A 159 9.41 -14.86 2.17
N PRO A 160 10.37 -15.54 2.84
CA PRO A 160 10.76 -16.90 2.49
C PRO A 160 9.60 -17.91 2.54
N ALA A 161 8.69 -17.80 3.52
CA ALA A 161 7.52 -18.68 3.63
C ALA A 161 6.55 -18.48 2.45
N VAL A 162 6.31 -17.23 2.04
CA VAL A 162 5.49 -16.91 0.85
C VAL A 162 6.12 -17.48 -0.42
N GLU A 163 7.42 -17.24 -0.62
CA GLU A 163 8.16 -17.73 -1.80
C GLU A 163 8.27 -19.26 -1.88
N ALA A 164 8.26 -19.93 -0.74
CA ALA A 164 8.27 -21.40 -0.69
C ALA A 164 6.90 -22.01 -1.03
N ARG A 165 5.81 -21.28 -0.77
CA ARG A 165 4.43 -21.79 -0.91
C ARG A 165 3.78 -21.38 -2.23
N TYR A 166 4.12 -20.19 -2.76
CA TYR A 166 3.47 -19.59 -3.93
C TYR A 166 4.49 -19.25 -5.02
N SER A 167 4.08 -19.37 -6.28
CA SER A 167 4.91 -19.00 -7.43
C SER A 167 4.88 -17.50 -7.64
N VAL A 168 5.70 -16.77 -6.89
CA VAL A 168 5.84 -15.31 -6.98
C VAL A 168 7.19 -14.93 -7.58
N TYR A 169 7.26 -13.75 -8.20
CA TYR A 169 8.54 -13.17 -8.59
C TYR A 169 9.41 -12.89 -7.36
N LYS A 170 10.74 -13.03 -7.52
CA LYS A 170 11.70 -12.89 -6.42
C LYS A 170 12.48 -11.58 -6.44
N ASP A 171 12.22 -10.74 -7.40
CA ASP A 171 12.80 -9.40 -7.52
C ASP A 171 11.90 -8.33 -6.90
N ARG A 172 12.48 -7.16 -6.62
CA ARG A 172 11.80 -6.03 -5.98
C ARG A 172 10.75 -5.35 -6.87
N GLU A 173 10.94 -5.43 -8.18
CA GLU A 173 10.09 -4.79 -9.18
C GLU A 173 8.66 -5.36 -9.18
N HIS A 174 8.54 -6.62 -8.76
CA HIS A 174 7.27 -7.37 -8.69
C HIS A 174 6.71 -7.45 -7.27
N ARG A 175 7.28 -6.69 -6.32
CA ARG A 175 6.83 -6.70 -4.92
C ARG A 175 6.39 -5.32 -4.47
N ALA A 176 5.26 -5.31 -3.75
CA ALA A 176 4.73 -4.13 -3.11
C ALA A 176 4.52 -4.33 -1.61
N PHE A 177 4.65 -3.25 -0.86
CA PHE A 177 4.26 -3.18 0.54
C PHE A 177 3.24 -2.06 0.72
N GLY A 178 2.17 -2.32 1.45
CA GLY A 178 1.16 -1.30 1.72
C GLY A 178 0.49 -1.49 3.07
N GLY A 179 -0.17 -0.43 3.55
CA GLY A 179 -0.89 -0.52 4.81
C GLY A 179 -1.70 0.73 5.13
N PHE A 180 -2.51 0.61 6.17
CA PHE A 180 -3.42 1.64 6.65
C PHE A 180 -3.08 2.06 8.08
N SER A 181 -3.13 3.36 8.38
CA SER A 181 -2.86 3.88 9.72
C SER A 181 -1.45 3.48 10.20
N MET A 182 -1.30 2.77 11.30
CA MET A 182 -0.01 2.21 11.72
C MET A 182 0.60 1.26 10.67
N GLY A 183 -0.21 0.64 9.81
CA GLY A 183 0.28 -0.09 8.64
C GLY A 183 0.92 0.82 7.58
N ALA A 184 0.44 2.06 7.42
CA ALA A 184 1.10 3.04 6.58
C ALA A 184 2.43 3.53 7.21
N VAL A 185 2.49 3.68 8.53
CA VAL A 185 3.76 3.91 9.26
C VAL A 185 4.75 2.77 8.97
N THR A 186 4.29 1.51 9.02
CA THR A 186 5.09 0.34 8.63
C THR A 186 5.56 0.45 7.18
N THR A 187 4.68 0.89 6.26
CA THR A 187 5.01 1.07 4.84
C THR A 187 6.16 2.07 4.66
N TRP A 188 6.12 3.21 5.34
CA TRP A 188 7.20 4.20 5.29
C TRP A 188 8.51 3.66 5.88
N TYR A 189 8.46 2.87 6.96
CA TYR A 189 9.66 2.20 7.46
C TYR A 189 10.21 1.18 6.45
N ARG A 190 9.36 0.39 5.78
CA ARG A 190 9.82 -0.55 4.73
C ARG A 190 10.43 0.18 3.55
N MET A 191 9.96 1.39 3.24
CA MET A 191 10.63 2.23 2.25
C MET A 191 12.01 2.71 2.72
N CYS A 192 12.24 2.82 4.05
CA CYS A 192 13.53 3.24 4.58
C CYS A 192 14.55 2.09 4.74
N ASP A 193 14.12 0.83 4.87
CA ASP A 193 14.99 -0.28 5.28
C ASP A 193 14.87 -1.55 4.43
N SER A 194 14.00 -1.55 3.43
CA SER A 194 13.68 -2.74 2.64
C SER A 194 13.46 -2.44 1.15
N MET A 195 14.09 -1.40 0.59
CA MET A 195 14.01 -1.08 -0.83
C MET A 195 14.64 -2.15 -1.73
N ASP A 196 15.54 -2.97 -1.21
CA ASP A 196 16.05 -4.16 -1.88
C ASP A 196 15.00 -5.26 -2.05
N LEU A 197 13.91 -5.20 -1.29
CA LEU A 197 12.79 -6.15 -1.36
C LEU A 197 11.58 -5.62 -2.13
N PHE A 198 11.37 -4.30 -2.14
CA PHE A 198 10.17 -3.66 -2.69
C PHE A 198 10.49 -2.46 -3.56
N SER A 199 9.71 -2.26 -4.62
CA SER A 199 9.75 -1.05 -5.44
C SER A 199 8.42 -0.27 -5.45
N LYS A 200 7.33 -0.86 -4.94
CA LYS A 200 5.98 -0.25 -4.94
C LYS A 200 5.44 -0.14 -3.52
N TYR A 201 4.88 1.01 -3.18
CA TYR A 201 4.41 1.31 -1.83
C TYR A 201 3.01 1.90 -1.84
N ILE A 202 2.11 1.43 -0.93
CA ILE A 202 0.75 1.95 -0.76
C ILE A 202 0.59 2.45 0.67
N ALA A 203 0.62 3.77 0.90
CA ALA A 203 0.49 4.38 2.21
C ALA A 203 -0.89 5.02 2.39
N MET A 204 -1.72 4.44 3.26
CA MET A 204 -3.09 4.88 3.49
C MET A 204 -3.26 5.43 4.91
N SER A 205 -3.54 6.74 5.03
CA SER A 205 -3.88 7.43 6.29
C SER A 205 -2.88 7.22 7.43
N GLY A 206 -1.58 7.43 7.17
CA GLY A 206 -0.54 7.33 8.18
C GLY A 206 0.81 7.86 7.70
N SER A 207 1.56 8.47 8.61
CA SER A 207 2.84 9.13 8.37
C SER A 207 3.86 8.79 9.46
N LEU A 208 5.15 9.03 9.21
CA LEU A 208 6.21 8.83 10.21
C LEU A 208 6.16 9.80 11.40
N TYR A 209 5.27 10.81 11.39
CA TYR A 209 4.97 11.56 12.61
C TYR A 209 4.42 10.68 13.75
N TRP A 210 3.92 9.48 13.42
CA TRP A 210 3.48 8.45 14.37
C TRP A 210 4.51 7.32 14.53
N GLY A 211 5.71 7.48 13.98
CA GLY A 211 6.78 6.48 14.04
C GLY A 211 7.45 6.37 15.41
N ALA A 212 8.27 5.34 15.58
CA ALA A 212 9.01 5.06 16.81
C ALA A 212 10.21 6.00 17.05
N ASP A 213 10.82 6.49 15.97
CA ASP A 213 12.03 7.29 16.05
C ASP A 213 11.76 8.77 16.23
N ASP A 214 12.45 9.42 17.16
CA ASP A 214 12.38 10.87 17.31
C ASP A 214 12.81 11.60 16.03
N GLN A 215 13.85 11.12 15.35
CA GLN A 215 14.30 11.70 14.10
C GLN A 215 13.22 11.59 13.01
N ALA A 216 12.59 10.43 12.86
CA ALA A 216 11.51 10.22 11.92
C ALA A 216 10.28 11.09 12.25
N ARG A 217 9.93 11.23 13.53
CA ARG A 217 8.81 12.10 13.97
C ARG A 217 9.08 13.60 13.74
N ASN A 218 10.31 14.05 13.93
CA ASN A 218 10.66 15.46 13.81
C ASN A 218 10.83 15.90 12.34
N ASP A 219 11.37 15.02 11.49
CA ASP A 219 11.59 15.28 10.06
C ASP A 219 11.35 14.00 9.23
N PRO A 220 10.08 13.62 9.01
CA PRO A 220 9.76 12.44 8.22
C PRO A 220 10.34 12.43 6.80
N ALA A 221 10.30 13.57 6.12
CA ALA A 221 10.78 13.67 4.76
C ALA A 221 12.30 13.51 4.68
N GLY A 222 13.05 14.19 5.56
CA GLY A 222 14.50 14.02 5.65
C GLY A 222 14.89 12.60 6.07
N TYR A 223 14.16 11.98 7.00
CA TYR A 223 14.40 10.60 7.39
C TYR A 223 14.25 9.63 6.21
N ILE A 224 13.13 9.73 5.46
CA ILE A 224 12.85 8.88 4.30
C ILE A 224 13.89 9.12 3.19
N THR A 225 14.14 10.37 2.81
CA THR A 225 15.06 10.68 1.70
C THR A 225 16.49 10.27 2.00
N ASN A 226 16.97 10.51 3.22
CA ASN A 226 18.31 10.08 3.63
C ASN A 226 18.44 8.54 3.60
N ALA A 227 17.41 7.81 4.05
CA ALA A 227 17.42 6.35 3.99
C ALA A 227 17.50 5.84 2.55
N ILE A 228 16.63 6.32 1.66
CA ILE A 228 16.62 5.96 0.22
C ILE A 228 18.00 6.22 -0.42
N GLN A 229 18.56 7.41 -0.21
CA GLN A 229 19.84 7.78 -0.79
C GLN A 229 21.02 6.99 -0.20
N SER A 230 20.99 6.67 1.08
CA SER A 230 22.05 5.87 1.73
C SER A 230 22.13 4.43 1.19
N GLU A 231 21.00 3.88 0.72
CA GLU A 231 20.91 2.58 0.06
C GLU A 231 21.23 2.65 -1.44
N GLY A 232 21.50 3.86 -1.97
CA GLY A 232 21.90 4.07 -3.37
C GLY A 232 20.72 4.15 -4.35
N TYR A 233 19.49 4.29 -3.87
CA TYR A 233 18.29 4.41 -4.70
C TYR A 233 17.97 5.87 -5.05
N GLY A 234 17.31 6.05 -6.20
CA GLY A 234 16.86 7.33 -6.73
C GLY A 234 15.36 7.31 -7.07
N LYS A 235 14.89 8.40 -7.66
CA LYS A 235 13.48 8.59 -8.00
C LYS A 235 12.92 7.58 -8.99
N ASP A 236 13.76 6.97 -9.80
CA ASP A 236 13.35 6.01 -10.84
C ASP A 236 13.27 4.56 -10.29
N ASP A 237 13.64 4.36 -9.01
CA ASP A 237 13.72 3.04 -8.40
C ASP A 237 12.47 2.64 -7.61
N PHE A 238 11.46 3.50 -7.48
CA PHE A 238 10.27 3.21 -6.71
C PHE A 238 9.02 3.94 -7.20
N GLN A 239 7.87 3.44 -6.79
CA GLN A 239 6.56 4.08 -6.95
C GLN A 239 5.83 4.14 -5.62
N VAL A 240 5.22 5.28 -5.31
CA VAL A 240 4.37 5.50 -4.13
C VAL A 240 2.97 5.88 -4.57
N TRP A 241 1.99 5.17 -4.06
CA TRP A 241 0.61 5.58 -4.05
C TRP A 241 0.19 5.89 -2.61
N ALA A 242 -0.25 7.11 -2.34
CA ALA A 242 -0.59 7.55 -1.01
C ALA A 242 -1.96 8.25 -0.98
N ALA A 243 -2.72 8.07 0.10
CA ALA A 243 -4.00 8.76 0.30
C ALA A 243 -4.36 8.92 1.76
N THR A 244 -5.15 9.97 2.04
CA THR A 244 -5.86 10.16 3.31
C THR A 244 -7.22 10.79 3.06
N GLY A 245 -8.09 10.83 4.07
CA GLY A 245 -9.38 11.51 4.00
C GLY A 245 -9.31 12.95 4.51
N SER A 246 -10.14 13.86 3.99
CA SER A 246 -10.23 15.22 4.54
C SER A 246 -10.78 15.26 5.96
N ASP A 247 -11.63 14.27 6.33
CA ASP A 247 -12.24 14.11 7.66
C ASP A 247 -11.49 13.04 8.50
N ASP A 248 -10.31 12.64 8.08
CA ASP A 248 -9.46 11.67 8.76
C ASP A 248 -8.57 12.37 9.80
N PHE A 249 -8.47 11.84 11.02
CA PHE A 249 -7.60 12.43 12.05
C PHE A 249 -6.10 12.38 11.67
N ALA A 250 -5.70 11.46 10.79
CA ALA A 250 -4.33 11.38 10.27
C ALA A 250 -4.05 12.41 9.16
N ASN A 251 -5.06 13.14 8.69
CA ASN A 251 -4.95 14.07 7.56
C ASN A 251 -3.80 15.07 7.74
N ASP A 252 -3.80 15.83 8.83
CA ASP A 252 -2.85 16.92 9.04
C ASP A 252 -1.39 16.44 9.02
N THR A 253 -1.11 15.28 9.61
CA THR A 253 0.25 14.72 9.66
C THR A 253 0.65 14.13 8.31
N MET A 254 -0.28 13.46 7.64
CA MET A 254 -0.04 12.88 6.31
C MET A 254 0.20 13.99 5.26
N VAL A 255 -0.63 15.02 5.24
CA VAL A 255 -0.47 16.19 4.34
C VAL A 255 0.88 16.85 4.56
N ARG A 256 1.26 17.13 5.81
CA ARG A 256 2.56 17.74 6.11
C ARG A 256 3.73 16.90 5.61
N GLN A 257 3.69 15.57 5.79
CA GLN A 257 4.73 14.69 5.27
C GLN A 257 4.78 14.73 3.74
N MET A 258 3.64 14.60 3.06
CA MET A 258 3.58 14.59 1.59
C MET A 258 4.02 15.94 0.99
N GLU A 259 3.62 17.07 1.58
CA GLU A 259 4.09 18.40 1.14
C GLU A 259 5.61 18.59 1.37
N SER A 260 6.17 18.02 2.44
CA SER A 260 7.62 18.03 2.67
C SER A 260 8.37 17.13 1.67
N LEU A 261 7.85 15.94 1.37
CA LEU A 261 8.42 15.04 0.35
C LEU A 261 8.42 15.68 -1.04
N LYS A 262 7.37 16.45 -1.37
CA LYS A 262 7.25 17.17 -2.64
C LYS A 262 8.34 18.24 -2.85
N GLN A 263 9.00 18.71 -1.79
CA GLN A 263 10.12 19.62 -1.88
C GLN A 263 11.46 18.93 -2.14
N THR A 264 11.48 17.61 -2.21
CA THR A 264 12.68 16.81 -2.44
C THR A 264 12.79 16.40 -3.90
N ASP A 265 14.01 16.11 -4.37
CA ASP A 265 14.26 15.67 -5.75
C ASP A 265 13.89 14.18 -5.99
N LEU A 266 13.54 13.44 -4.93
CA LEU A 266 13.23 12.00 -5.01
C LEU A 266 11.76 11.71 -5.30
N PHE A 267 10.85 12.61 -4.92
CA PHE A 267 9.40 12.39 -5.05
C PHE A 267 8.81 13.31 -6.11
N ASP A 268 8.46 12.74 -7.26
CA ASP A 268 7.85 13.44 -8.38
C ASP A 268 6.33 13.21 -8.38
N PHE A 269 5.56 14.27 -8.09
CA PHE A 269 4.10 14.27 -8.02
C PHE A 269 3.43 14.66 -9.36
N SER A 270 4.18 14.72 -10.45
CA SER A 270 3.60 14.92 -11.78
C SER A 270 2.81 13.69 -12.25
N ASP A 271 1.98 13.86 -13.29
CA ASP A 271 1.15 12.78 -13.85
C ASP A 271 1.96 11.55 -14.34
N VAL A 272 3.26 11.74 -14.60
CA VAL A 272 4.21 10.68 -15.01
C VAL A 272 5.27 10.39 -13.95
N GLY A 273 5.13 11.00 -12.78
CA GLY A 273 6.07 10.86 -11.68
C GLY A 273 5.92 9.55 -10.90
N ASN A 274 6.82 9.36 -9.95
CA ASN A 274 6.84 8.17 -9.10
C ASN A 274 5.88 8.23 -7.91
N THR A 275 5.17 9.36 -7.70
CA THR A 275 4.34 9.57 -6.50
C THR A 275 2.94 10.06 -6.85
N THR A 276 1.96 9.21 -6.58
CA THR A 276 0.53 9.56 -6.65
C THR A 276 0.01 9.90 -5.27
N TRP A 277 -0.64 11.07 -5.12
CA TRP A 277 -1.17 11.54 -3.85
C TRP A 277 -2.62 12.00 -3.96
N HIS A 278 -3.48 11.51 -3.04
CA HIS A 278 -4.89 11.87 -2.98
C HIS A 278 -5.36 12.27 -1.58
N ILE A 279 -6.27 13.24 -1.53
CA ILE A 279 -7.08 13.54 -0.35
C ILE A 279 -8.53 13.23 -0.71
N GLY A 280 -9.09 12.18 -0.09
CA GLY A 280 -10.49 11.79 -0.30
C GLY A 280 -11.43 12.79 0.40
N ASP A 281 -12.25 13.50 -0.36
CA ASP A 281 -13.21 14.46 0.18
C ASP A 281 -14.26 13.75 1.06
N GLY A 282 -14.39 14.18 2.33
CA GLY A 282 -15.28 13.60 3.33
C GLY A 282 -14.90 12.20 3.83
N GLU A 283 -13.82 11.61 3.33
CA GLU A 283 -13.36 10.30 3.79
C GLU A 283 -12.80 10.39 5.22
N LYS A 284 -13.06 9.34 6.00
CA LYS A 284 -12.70 9.21 7.42
C LYS A 284 -11.72 8.07 7.63
N HIS A 285 -11.19 7.96 8.84
CA HIS A 285 -10.28 6.87 9.24
C HIS A 285 -11.02 5.55 9.44
N ASN A 286 -11.44 4.89 8.34
CA ASN A 286 -12.25 3.67 8.41
C ASN A 286 -12.08 2.74 7.21
N SER A 287 -12.79 1.59 7.25
CA SER A 287 -12.74 0.57 6.18
C SER A 287 -13.27 1.07 4.85
N HIS A 288 -14.31 1.92 4.86
CA HIS A 288 -14.88 2.45 3.62
C HIS A 288 -13.83 3.24 2.84
N ALA A 289 -13.07 4.10 3.52
CA ALA A 289 -11.98 4.84 2.92
C ALA A 289 -10.89 3.90 2.38
N THR A 290 -10.46 2.88 3.15
CA THR A 290 -9.42 1.95 2.69
C THR A 290 -9.84 1.14 1.47
N THR A 291 -11.09 0.68 1.40
CA THR A 291 -11.62 0.00 0.20
C THR A 291 -11.53 0.90 -1.03
N ARG A 292 -11.88 2.17 -0.88
CA ARG A 292 -11.79 3.17 -1.95
C ARG A 292 -10.36 3.47 -2.38
N TYR A 293 -9.43 3.53 -1.42
CA TYR A 293 -8.01 3.71 -1.70
C TYR A 293 -7.44 2.51 -2.46
N LEU A 294 -7.69 1.29 -2.01
CA LEU A 294 -7.24 0.07 -2.69
C LEU A 294 -7.86 -0.08 -4.09
N TYR A 295 -9.14 0.27 -4.25
CA TYR A 295 -9.81 0.27 -5.57
C TYR A 295 -9.09 1.15 -6.60
N THR A 296 -8.43 2.21 -6.14
CA THR A 296 -7.70 3.15 -7.00
C THR A 296 -6.21 2.79 -7.11
N ALA A 297 -5.59 2.40 -5.99
CA ALA A 297 -4.16 2.10 -5.93
C ALA A 297 -3.77 0.85 -6.72
N LEU A 298 -4.58 -0.22 -6.61
CA LEU A 298 -4.23 -1.51 -7.22
C LEU A 298 -4.13 -1.42 -8.74
N PRO A 299 -5.11 -0.86 -9.48
CA PRO A 299 -4.97 -0.69 -10.93
C PRO A 299 -3.87 0.29 -11.35
N ALA A 300 -3.53 1.27 -10.50
CA ALA A 300 -2.48 2.24 -10.80
C ALA A 300 -1.08 1.63 -10.73
N LEU A 301 -0.85 0.73 -9.78
CA LEU A 301 0.46 0.10 -9.55
C LEU A 301 0.61 -1.26 -10.25
N PHE A 302 -0.50 -1.92 -10.60
CA PHE A 302 -0.56 -3.24 -11.22
C PHE A 302 -1.59 -3.24 -12.35
N PRO A 303 -1.43 -2.38 -13.38
CA PRO A 303 -2.37 -2.31 -14.49
C PRO A 303 -2.40 -3.65 -15.24
N ALA A 304 -3.57 -4.04 -15.75
CA ALA A 304 -3.65 -5.14 -16.69
C ALA A 304 -2.97 -4.77 -18.02
N GLU A 305 -2.24 -5.71 -18.62
CA GLU A 305 -1.58 -5.56 -19.93
C GLU A 305 -2.56 -5.41 -21.10
#